data_e219da65c96d5f4fe9fe1d8aedb2dda1
#
_entry.id   e219da65c96d5f4fe9fe1d8aedb2dda1
#
_cell.length_a   1.000
_cell.length_b   1.000
_cell.length_c   1.000
_cell.angle_alpha   90.00
_cell.angle_beta   90.00
_cell.angle_gamma   90.00
#
_symmetry.space_group_name_H-M   'P 1'
#
loop_
_entity.id
_entity.type
_entity.pdbx_description
1 polymer ?
#
loop_
_entity_poly.entity_id
_entity_poly.type
_entity_poly.pdbx_seq_one_letter_code
_entity_poly.pdbx_strand_id
1 'polypeptide(L)'
;MIKKEEKISNLFKYYFDIRMIRILLLGAISGFPWVLIGSSLSLWLKEEGLSRSTIGWAGLIFGVYAFNYLWAPLIDRIQIPFLTKKIGHRRGWIVLMQLVILISLILWSLINPSENLALLISIGLVIAIASSTQDITVDALRIEQVGENETKSMAAGAAMAVVGWWTAVSYTHLTLPTRSTVV
;
A
#
# COMPACT_ATOMS: atom_id res chain seq x y z
N MET A 1 9.12 3.99 -40.85
CA MET A 1 8.10 3.22 -40.11
C MET A 1 8.71 2.05 -39.33
N ILE A 2 9.51 1.20 -39.95
CA ILE A 2 10.16 0.00 -39.36
C ILE A 2 10.97 0.28 -38.10
N LYS A 3 11.80 1.33 -38.04
CA LYS A 3 12.60 1.71 -36.85
C LYS A 3 11.75 2.09 -35.63
N LYS A 4 10.52 2.55 -35.83
CA LYS A 4 9.62 2.94 -34.75
C LYS A 4 8.95 1.71 -34.13
N GLU A 5 8.59 0.73 -34.95
CA GLU A 5 7.99 -0.53 -34.46
C GLU A 5 9.02 -1.40 -33.73
N GLU A 6 10.26 -1.46 -34.23
CA GLU A 6 11.36 -2.16 -33.54
C GLU A 6 11.71 -1.53 -32.21
N LYS A 7 11.64 -0.20 -32.09
CA LYS A 7 11.84 0.54 -30.85
C LYS A 7 10.70 0.28 -29.84
N ILE A 8 9.46 0.15 -30.32
CA ILE A 8 8.27 -0.13 -29.48
C ILE A 8 8.33 -1.58 -28.99
N SER A 9 8.62 -2.56 -29.88
CA SER A 9 8.79 -3.97 -29.51
C SER A 9 9.87 -4.16 -28.44
N ASN A 10 11.00 -3.48 -28.57
CA ASN A 10 12.08 -3.52 -27.58
C ASN A 10 11.70 -2.88 -26.24
N LEU A 11 10.78 -1.90 -26.21
CA LEU A 11 10.26 -1.33 -24.97
C LEU A 11 9.36 -2.33 -24.22
N PHE A 12 8.47 -3.01 -24.92
CA PHE A 12 7.59 -4.00 -24.29
C PHE A 12 8.35 -5.15 -23.63
N LYS A 13 9.51 -5.52 -24.14
CA LYS A 13 10.36 -6.56 -23.55
C LYS A 13 10.72 -6.28 -22.08
N TYR A 14 10.90 -5.01 -21.70
CA TYR A 14 11.19 -4.65 -20.31
C TYR A 14 10.00 -4.88 -19.38
N TYR A 15 8.76 -4.78 -19.86
CA TYR A 15 7.55 -4.97 -19.06
C TYR A 15 7.18 -6.46 -18.84
N PHE A 16 7.65 -7.36 -19.70
CA PHE A 16 7.40 -8.81 -19.58
C PHE A 16 8.45 -9.57 -18.76
N ASP A 17 9.36 -8.87 -18.10
CA ASP A 17 10.30 -9.48 -17.16
C ASP A 17 9.52 -9.93 -15.89
N ILE A 18 9.86 -11.11 -15.35
CA ILE A 18 9.26 -11.64 -14.12
C ILE A 18 9.44 -10.67 -12.93
N ARG A 19 10.51 -9.87 -12.94
CA ARG A 19 10.75 -8.81 -11.96
C ARG A 19 9.63 -7.77 -11.97
N MET A 20 9.12 -7.41 -13.15
CA MET A 20 8.05 -6.43 -13.32
C MET A 20 6.71 -6.94 -12.78
N ILE A 21 6.41 -8.22 -12.97
CA ILE A 21 5.22 -8.85 -12.38
C ILE A 21 5.28 -8.81 -10.85
N ARG A 22 6.44 -9.10 -10.26
CA ARG A 22 6.64 -9.01 -8.82
C ARG A 22 6.44 -7.58 -8.31
N ILE A 23 6.98 -6.59 -9.02
CA ILE A 23 6.83 -5.17 -8.69
C ILE A 23 5.37 -4.73 -8.80
N LEU A 24 4.63 -5.18 -9.81
CA LEU A 24 3.19 -4.92 -9.95
C LEU A 24 2.41 -5.47 -8.75
N LEU A 25 2.67 -6.71 -8.36
CA LEU A 25 2.01 -7.33 -7.20
C LEU A 25 2.34 -6.60 -5.90
N LEU A 26 3.59 -6.17 -5.71
CA LEU A 26 4.00 -5.38 -4.56
C LEU A 26 3.30 -4.02 -4.55
N GLY A 27 3.16 -3.37 -5.71
CA GLY A 27 2.39 -2.14 -5.84
C GLY A 27 0.91 -2.34 -5.45
N ALA A 28 0.29 -3.44 -5.88
CA ALA A 28 -1.09 -3.75 -5.51
C ALA A 28 -1.26 -3.98 -4.00
N ILE A 29 -0.32 -4.69 -3.37
CA ILE A 29 -0.32 -4.92 -1.91
C ILE A 29 -0.18 -3.59 -1.16
N SER A 30 0.60 -2.65 -1.66
CA SER A 30 0.80 -1.31 -1.10
C SER A 30 -0.45 -0.44 -1.21
N GLY A 31 -1.18 -0.50 -2.32
CA GLY A 31 -2.36 0.34 -2.54
C GLY A 31 -3.58 -0.05 -1.71
N PHE A 32 -3.71 -1.32 -1.35
CA PHE A 32 -4.90 -1.83 -0.66
C PHE A 32 -5.17 -1.20 0.72
N PRO A 33 -4.22 -1.12 1.67
CA PRO A 33 -4.46 -0.51 2.98
C PRO A 33 -4.80 0.98 2.88
N TRP A 34 -4.24 1.67 1.90
CA TRP A 34 -4.50 3.09 1.67
C TRP A 34 -5.98 3.36 1.37
N VAL A 35 -6.62 2.53 0.52
CA VAL A 35 -8.05 2.63 0.22
C VAL A 35 -8.89 2.31 1.44
N LEU A 36 -8.51 1.30 2.23
CA LEU A 36 -9.24 0.93 3.44
C LEU A 36 -9.31 2.07 4.44
N ILE A 37 -8.18 2.74 4.71
CA ILE A 37 -8.12 3.85 5.65
C ILE A 37 -8.81 5.10 5.06
N GLY A 38 -8.69 5.34 3.76
CA GLY A 38 -9.20 6.54 3.11
C GLY A 38 -10.70 6.51 2.87
N SER A 39 -11.11 5.72 1.93
CA SER A 39 -12.50 5.70 1.49
C SER A 39 -13.37 4.77 2.31
N SER A 40 -12.89 3.56 2.60
CA SER A 40 -13.72 2.55 3.28
C SER A 40 -14.02 2.94 4.73
N LEU A 41 -13.02 3.44 5.47
CA LEU A 41 -13.23 3.94 6.83
C LEU A 41 -14.22 5.10 6.84
N SER A 42 -14.05 6.08 5.96
CA SER A 42 -14.94 7.24 5.91
C SER A 42 -16.38 6.86 5.57
N LEU A 43 -16.56 5.89 4.67
CA LEU A 43 -17.87 5.35 4.31
C LEU A 43 -18.50 4.62 5.50
N TRP A 44 -17.77 3.75 6.15
CA TRP A 44 -18.23 2.99 7.30
C TRP A 44 -18.67 3.92 8.45
N LEU A 45 -17.84 4.91 8.82
CA LEU A 45 -18.20 5.89 9.85
C LEU A 45 -19.46 6.69 9.49
N LYS A 46 -19.64 6.99 8.20
CA LYS A 46 -20.84 7.67 7.71
C LYS A 46 -22.09 6.78 7.82
N GLU A 47 -21.99 5.50 7.49
CA GLU A 47 -23.10 4.53 7.61
C GLU A 47 -23.52 4.31 9.05
N GLU A 48 -22.57 4.40 10.01
CA GLU A 48 -22.82 4.37 11.44
C GLU A 48 -23.41 5.69 12.00
N GLY A 49 -23.68 6.66 11.15
CA GLY A 49 -24.31 7.93 11.51
C GLY A 49 -23.41 8.94 12.21
N LEU A 50 -22.08 8.76 12.17
CA LEU A 50 -21.14 9.69 12.80
C LEU A 50 -21.09 11.04 12.07
N SER A 51 -20.82 12.10 12.83
CA SER A 51 -20.78 13.47 12.30
C SER A 51 -19.66 13.65 11.26
N ARG A 52 -19.86 14.57 10.30
CA ARG A 52 -18.83 14.91 9.31
C ARG A 52 -17.54 15.41 9.96
N SER A 53 -17.64 16.12 11.08
CA SER A 53 -16.49 16.57 11.86
C SER A 53 -15.70 15.39 12.39
N THR A 54 -16.36 14.39 12.98
CA THR A 54 -15.74 13.16 13.49
C THR A 54 -15.00 12.39 12.38
N ILE A 55 -15.65 12.25 11.22
CA ILE A 55 -15.05 11.59 10.05
C ILE A 55 -13.81 12.37 9.56
N GLY A 56 -13.87 13.71 9.55
CA GLY A 56 -12.74 14.55 9.20
C GLY A 56 -11.55 14.38 10.16
N TRP A 57 -11.79 14.29 11.47
CA TRP A 57 -10.76 14.02 12.45
C TRP A 57 -10.14 12.61 12.28
N ALA A 58 -10.97 11.60 12.03
CA ALA A 58 -10.47 10.26 11.72
C ALA A 58 -9.56 10.24 10.47
N GLY A 59 -9.82 11.12 9.50
CA GLY A 59 -8.98 11.28 8.29
C GLY A 59 -7.55 11.77 8.57
N LEU A 60 -7.25 12.35 9.74
CA LEU A 60 -5.88 12.75 10.11
C LEU A 60 -4.90 11.57 10.21
N ILE A 61 -5.39 10.34 10.27
CA ILE A 61 -4.58 9.12 10.15
C ILE A 61 -3.70 9.18 8.89
N PHE A 62 -4.16 9.80 7.78
CA PHE A 62 -3.37 10.00 6.57
C PHE A 62 -2.12 10.86 6.76
N GLY A 63 -2.07 11.69 7.80
CA GLY A 63 -0.89 12.48 8.13
C GLY A 63 0.38 11.64 8.31
N VAL A 64 0.22 10.37 8.71
CA VAL A 64 1.34 9.42 8.88
C VAL A 64 2.14 9.26 7.58
N TYR A 65 1.45 9.21 6.44
CA TYR A 65 2.12 9.06 5.13
C TYR A 65 2.98 10.27 4.73
N ALA A 66 2.63 11.45 5.23
CA ALA A 66 3.43 12.65 4.99
C ALA A 66 4.74 12.67 5.80
N PHE A 67 4.81 11.93 6.90
CA PHE A 67 5.96 11.89 7.81
C PHE A 67 6.78 10.60 7.73
N ASN A 68 6.41 9.65 6.89
CA ASN A 68 7.03 8.33 6.81
C ASN A 68 8.54 8.37 6.52
N TYR A 69 9.04 9.40 5.82
CA TYR A 69 10.45 9.61 5.54
C TYR A 69 11.31 9.76 6.80
N LEU A 70 10.71 10.19 7.93
CA LEU A 70 11.45 10.39 9.18
C LEU A 70 11.99 9.08 9.77
N TRP A 71 11.27 7.97 9.58
CA TRP A 71 11.71 6.67 10.09
C TRP A 71 12.28 5.73 9.01
N ALA A 72 12.33 6.17 7.75
CA ALA A 72 12.95 5.40 6.68
C ALA A 72 14.41 4.99 6.99
N PRO A 73 15.30 5.89 7.50
CA PRO A 73 16.66 5.50 7.88
C PRO A 73 16.73 4.49 9.04
N LEU A 74 15.70 4.45 9.88
CA LEU A 74 15.62 3.49 10.99
C LEU A 74 15.31 2.10 10.45
N ILE A 75 14.38 1.99 9.50
CA ILE A 75 14.04 0.73 8.83
C ILE A 75 15.26 0.14 8.12
N ASP A 76 16.07 0.97 7.50
CA ASP A 76 17.28 0.54 6.81
C ASP A 76 18.33 -0.07 7.75
N ARG A 77 18.38 0.37 9.00
CA ARG A 77 19.36 -0.08 10.00
C ARG A 77 18.86 -1.26 10.84
N ILE A 78 17.56 -1.33 11.13
CA ILE A 78 17.02 -2.35 12.03
C ILE A 78 16.77 -3.64 11.24
N GLN A 79 17.49 -4.69 11.62
CA GLN A 79 17.27 -6.04 11.10
C GLN A 79 16.23 -6.76 11.97
N ILE A 80 15.22 -7.34 11.34
CA ILE A 80 14.24 -8.15 12.05
C ILE A 80 14.86 -9.52 12.34
N PRO A 81 15.07 -9.88 13.64
CA PRO A 81 15.60 -11.19 13.98
C PRO A 81 14.79 -12.30 13.31
N PHE A 82 15.45 -13.36 12.86
CA PHE A 82 14.83 -14.52 12.21
C PHE A 82 14.34 -14.27 10.76
N LEU A 83 13.50 -13.24 10.49
CA LEU A 83 12.99 -12.96 9.14
C LEU A 83 14.12 -12.49 8.20
N THR A 84 14.93 -11.55 8.65
CA THR A 84 16.03 -11.02 7.83
C THR A 84 17.01 -12.11 7.40
N LYS A 85 17.31 -13.07 8.30
CA LYS A 85 18.20 -14.20 8.01
C LYS A 85 17.59 -15.19 6.99
N LYS A 86 16.27 -15.39 7.00
CA LYS A 86 15.58 -16.37 6.12
C LYS A 86 15.23 -15.83 4.74
N ILE A 87 14.73 -14.63 4.67
CA ILE A 87 14.10 -14.08 3.44
C ILE A 87 14.71 -12.77 2.96
N GLY A 88 15.70 -12.24 3.70
CA GLY A 88 16.35 -10.97 3.40
C GLY A 88 15.71 -9.78 4.14
N HIS A 89 16.46 -8.67 4.21
CA HIS A 89 16.12 -7.52 5.03
C HIS A 89 14.79 -6.88 4.59
N ARG A 90 14.67 -6.44 3.34
CA ARG A 90 13.47 -5.77 2.81
C ARG A 90 12.23 -6.67 2.84
N ARG A 91 12.38 -7.92 2.41
CA ARG A 91 11.28 -8.89 2.42
C ARG A 91 10.80 -9.19 3.84
N GLY A 92 11.73 -9.23 4.81
CA GLY A 92 11.39 -9.41 6.22
C GLY A 92 10.50 -8.30 6.75
N TRP A 93 10.81 -7.05 6.42
CA TRP A 93 9.99 -5.90 6.79
C TRP A 93 8.61 -5.92 6.13
N ILE A 94 8.53 -6.22 4.82
CA ILE A 94 7.25 -6.33 4.10
C ILE A 94 6.35 -7.38 4.75
N VAL A 95 6.87 -8.58 5.04
CA VAL A 95 6.10 -9.66 5.67
C VAL A 95 5.63 -9.26 7.07
N LEU A 96 6.49 -8.62 7.88
CA LEU A 96 6.11 -8.16 9.21
C LEU A 96 4.99 -7.12 9.15
N MET A 97 5.14 -6.10 8.29
CA MET A 97 4.11 -5.06 8.16
C MET A 97 2.79 -5.64 7.63
N GLN A 98 2.85 -6.58 6.71
CA GLN A 98 1.66 -7.26 6.20
C GLN A 98 0.92 -8.05 7.28
N LEU A 99 1.65 -8.73 8.18
CA LEU A 99 1.06 -9.40 9.33
C LEU A 99 0.42 -8.42 10.31
N VAL A 100 1.08 -7.29 10.59
CA VAL A 100 0.53 -6.23 11.44
C VAL A 100 -0.77 -5.68 10.84
N ILE A 101 -0.79 -5.39 9.54
CA ILE A 101 -1.99 -4.92 8.84
C ILE A 101 -3.10 -5.96 8.93
N LEU A 102 -2.81 -7.23 8.63
CA LEU A 102 -3.81 -8.31 8.67
C LEU A 102 -4.44 -8.46 10.07
N ILE A 103 -3.62 -8.51 11.11
CA ILE A 103 -4.10 -8.59 12.50
C ILE A 103 -4.95 -7.37 12.85
N SER A 104 -4.49 -6.17 12.47
CA SER A 104 -5.22 -4.93 12.73
C SER A 104 -6.57 -4.88 12.01
N LEU A 105 -6.66 -5.41 10.79
CA LEU A 105 -7.92 -5.51 10.06
C LEU A 105 -8.91 -6.49 10.73
N ILE A 106 -8.41 -7.61 11.23
CA ILE A 106 -9.22 -8.56 12.01
C ILE A 106 -9.76 -7.86 13.27
N LEU A 107 -8.91 -7.14 13.99
CA LEU A 107 -9.33 -6.38 15.17
C LEU A 107 -10.37 -5.30 14.81
N TRP A 108 -10.19 -4.60 13.68
CA TRP A 108 -11.15 -3.62 13.20
C TRP A 108 -12.53 -4.22 12.96
N SER A 109 -12.60 -5.43 12.41
CA SER A 109 -13.87 -6.11 12.13
C SER A 109 -14.68 -6.47 13.39
N LEU A 110 -14.03 -6.47 14.56
CA LEU A 110 -14.65 -6.81 15.85
C LEU A 110 -15.12 -5.57 16.65
N ILE A 111 -14.84 -4.36 16.15
CA ILE A 111 -15.11 -3.12 16.87
C ILE A 111 -16.37 -2.46 16.32
N ASN A 112 -17.25 -2.04 17.22
CA ASN A 112 -18.37 -1.17 16.87
C ASN A 112 -17.91 0.30 16.90
N PRO A 113 -17.93 1.02 15.75
CA PRO A 113 -17.45 2.40 15.64
C PRO A 113 -18.20 3.38 16.56
N SER A 114 -19.49 3.17 16.75
CA SER A 114 -20.33 4.05 17.56
C SER A 114 -20.02 3.97 19.07
N GLU A 115 -19.51 2.82 19.54
CA GLU A 115 -19.20 2.60 20.95
C GLU A 115 -17.72 2.89 21.28
N ASN A 116 -16.80 2.55 20.38
CA ASN A 116 -15.36 2.56 20.64
C ASN A 116 -14.56 3.27 19.53
N LEU A 117 -14.97 4.48 19.18
CA LEU A 117 -14.34 5.27 18.12
C LEU A 117 -12.83 5.49 18.36
N ALA A 118 -12.42 5.77 19.60
CA ALA A 118 -11.01 6.00 19.94
C ALA A 118 -10.14 4.77 19.67
N LEU A 119 -10.63 3.57 20.01
CA LEU A 119 -9.96 2.31 19.75
C LEU A 119 -9.87 2.05 18.24
N LEU A 120 -10.96 2.29 17.52
CA LEU A 120 -11.02 2.13 16.06
C LEU A 120 -10.00 3.05 15.35
N ILE A 121 -9.92 4.33 15.74
CA ILE A 121 -8.94 5.29 15.21
C ILE A 121 -7.51 4.85 15.57
N SER A 122 -7.27 4.35 16.79
CA SER A 122 -5.95 3.87 17.20
C SER A 122 -5.47 2.70 16.36
N ILE A 123 -6.33 1.73 16.07
CA ILE A 123 -6.00 0.60 15.19
C ILE A 123 -5.79 1.08 13.75
N GLY A 124 -6.62 2.02 13.27
CA GLY A 124 -6.42 2.67 11.98
C GLY A 124 -5.06 3.35 11.87
N LEU A 125 -4.60 3.99 12.93
CA LEU A 125 -3.26 4.59 13.00
C LEU A 125 -2.16 3.52 12.90
N VAL A 126 -2.32 2.38 13.58
CA VAL A 126 -1.39 1.25 13.46
C VAL A 126 -1.33 0.73 12.02
N ILE A 127 -2.48 0.60 11.34
CA ILE A 127 -2.55 0.20 9.92
C ILE A 127 -1.81 1.23 9.05
N ALA A 128 -2.02 2.53 9.29
CA ALA A 128 -1.36 3.59 8.52
C ALA A 128 0.16 3.59 8.69
N ILE A 129 0.65 3.41 9.93
CA ILE A 129 2.08 3.29 10.21
C ILE A 129 2.68 2.06 9.53
N ALA A 130 2.01 0.91 9.65
CA ALA A 130 2.49 -0.33 9.02
C ALA A 130 2.47 -0.23 7.50
N SER A 131 1.42 0.30 6.90
CA SER A 131 1.29 0.48 5.46
C SER A 131 2.31 1.47 4.91
N SER A 132 2.48 2.63 5.52
CA SER A 132 3.48 3.63 5.09
C SER A 132 4.92 3.11 5.25
N THR A 133 5.18 2.29 6.26
CA THR A 133 6.46 1.58 6.43
C THR A 133 6.66 0.53 5.33
N GLN A 134 5.61 -0.19 4.98
CA GLN A 134 5.64 -1.15 3.87
C GLN A 134 5.93 -0.47 2.54
N ASP A 135 5.32 0.70 2.26
CA ASP A 135 5.54 1.47 1.03
C ASP A 135 7.02 1.83 0.85
N ILE A 136 7.66 2.37 1.89
CA ILE A 136 9.09 2.67 1.87
C ILE A 136 9.91 1.41 1.55
N THR A 137 9.57 0.30 2.17
CA THR A 137 10.30 -0.96 2.02
C THR A 137 10.11 -1.58 0.63
N VAL A 138 8.90 -1.46 0.07
CA VAL A 138 8.57 -1.91 -1.30
C VAL A 138 9.34 -1.08 -2.32
N ASP A 139 9.40 0.24 -2.15
CA ASP A 139 10.16 1.12 -3.04
C ASP A 139 11.67 0.81 -3.00
N ALA A 140 12.23 0.60 -1.83
CA ALA A 140 13.63 0.20 -1.69
C ALA A 140 13.89 -1.18 -2.33
N LEU A 141 12.99 -2.17 -2.11
CA LEU A 141 13.11 -3.49 -2.73
C LEU A 141 13.01 -3.42 -4.25
N ARG A 142 12.16 -2.55 -4.80
CA ARG A 142 12.03 -2.32 -6.24
C ARG A 142 13.34 -1.86 -6.86
N ILE A 143 14.02 -0.89 -6.21
CA ILE A 143 15.31 -0.37 -6.65
C ILE A 143 16.38 -1.47 -6.62
N GLU A 144 16.45 -2.23 -5.53
CA GLU A 144 17.39 -3.34 -5.38
C GLU A 144 17.18 -4.45 -6.43
N GLN A 145 15.92 -4.75 -6.81
CA GLN A 145 15.59 -5.81 -7.77
C GLN A 145 15.98 -5.47 -9.21
N VAL A 146 15.94 -4.20 -9.57
CA VAL A 146 16.20 -3.77 -10.95
C VAL A 146 17.68 -3.44 -11.15
N GLY A 147 18.36 -2.93 -10.12
CA GLY A 147 19.74 -2.47 -10.19
C GLY A 147 19.88 -1.04 -10.74
N GLU A 148 20.83 -0.30 -10.18
CA GLU A 148 20.98 1.14 -10.45
C GLU A 148 21.41 1.46 -11.90
N ASN A 149 22.03 0.52 -12.59
CA ASN A 149 22.55 0.71 -13.95
C ASN A 149 21.50 0.42 -15.06
N GLU A 150 20.33 -0.14 -14.72
CA GLU A 150 19.29 -0.50 -15.66
C GLU A 150 18.20 0.59 -15.78
N THR A 151 18.56 1.78 -16.28
CA THR A 151 17.64 2.94 -16.32
C THR A 151 16.28 2.67 -16.95
N LYS A 152 16.23 1.86 -18.03
CA LYS A 152 14.96 1.50 -18.72
C LYS A 152 14.10 0.56 -17.87
N SER A 153 14.73 -0.42 -17.26
CA SER A 153 14.05 -1.34 -16.32
C SER A 153 13.59 -0.62 -15.06
N MET A 154 14.34 0.38 -14.59
CA MET A 154 13.94 1.27 -13.47
C MET A 154 12.66 2.04 -13.79
N ALA A 155 12.60 2.64 -15.00
CA ALA A 155 11.40 3.35 -15.45
C ALA A 155 10.20 2.40 -15.61
N ALA A 156 10.41 1.21 -16.20
CA ALA A 156 9.38 0.18 -16.32
C ALA A 156 8.89 -0.30 -14.95
N GLY A 157 9.80 -0.54 -14.00
CA GLY A 157 9.46 -0.93 -12.64
C GLY A 157 8.65 0.14 -11.89
N ALA A 158 8.99 1.42 -12.06
CA ALA A 158 8.20 2.51 -11.50
C ALA A 158 6.77 2.53 -12.07
N ALA A 159 6.63 2.38 -13.39
CA ALA A 159 5.31 2.31 -14.03
C ALA A 159 4.51 1.10 -13.55
N MET A 160 5.12 -0.08 -13.45
CA MET A 160 4.46 -1.30 -12.98
C MET A 160 4.01 -1.21 -11.52
N ALA A 161 4.79 -0.58 -10.63
CA ALA A 161 4.40 -0.34 -9.26
C ALA A 161 3.14 0.56 -9.20
N VAL A 162 3.11 1.65 -9.97
CA VAL A 162 1.96 2.55 -10.07
C VAL A 162 0.73 1.84 -10.65
N VAL A 163 0.89 1.04 -11.72
CA VAL A 163 -0.21 0.26 -12.29
C VAL A 163 -0.77 -0.73 -11.28
N GLY A 164 0.09 -1.44 -10.53
CA GLY A 164 -0.32 -2.35 -9.47
C GLY A 164 -1.13 -1.62 -8.39
N TRP A 165 -0.61 -0.51 -7.90
CA TRP A 165 -1.25 0.33 -6.88
C TRP A 165 -2.65 0.80 -7.33
N TRP A 166 -2.76 1.40 -8.52
CA TRP A 166 -4.03 1.85 -9.07
C TRP A 166 -5.00 0.71 -9.37
N THR A 167 -4.51 -0.46 -9.74
CA THR A 167 -5.35 -1.65 -9.95
C THR A 167 -6.02 -2.07 -8.65
N ALA A 168 -5.28 -2.11 -7.53
CA ALA A 168 -5.85 -2.42 -6.22
C ALA A 168 -6.87 -1.37 -5.77
N VAL A 169 -6.55 -0.08 -5.94
CA VAL A 169 -7.45 1.03 -5.61
C VAL A 169 -8.75 0.94 -6.41
N SER A 170 -8.65 0.78 -7.73
CA SER A 170 -9.82 0.70 -8.62
C SER A 170 -10.69 -0.51 -8.32
N TYR A 171 -10.07 -1.69 -8.11
CA TYR A 171 -10.79 -2.90 -7.75
C TYR A 171 -11.57 -2.74 -6.46
N THR A 172 -10.97 -2.17 -5.43
CA THR A 172 -11.62 -1.94 -4.14
C THR A 172 -12.81 -0.98 -4.27
N HIS A 173 -12.66 0.10 -5.05
CA HIS A 173 -13.77 1.02 -5.30
C HIS A 173 -14.95 0.41 -6.08
N LEU A 174 -14.66 -0.50 -7.02
CA LEU A 174 -15.69 -1.19 -7.80
C LEU A 174 -16.41 -2.27 -6.98
N THR A 175 -15.74 -2.89 -6.02
CA THR A 175 -16.30 -3.99 -5.21
C THR A 175 -16.94 -3.53 -3.91
N LEU A 176 -16.67 -2.32 -3.43
CA LEU A 176 -17.42 -1.74 -2.33
C LEU A 176 -18.88 -1.60 -2.74
N PRO A 177 -19.85 -2.11 -1.94
CA PRO A 177 -21.26 -1.98 -2.25
C PRO A 177 -21.63 -0.50 -2.29
N THR A 178 -21.69 0.06 -3.47
CA THR A 178 -22.38 1.33 -3.68
C THR A 178 -23.85 1.01 -3.50
N ARG A 179 -24.36 1.07 -2.29
CA ARG A 179 -25.80 1.19 -2.07
C ARG A 179 -26.21 2.53 -2.67
N SER A 180 -26.56 2.49 -3.95
CA SER A 180 -27.44 3.48 -4.55
C SER A 180 -28.82 3.30 -3.91
N THR A 181 -29.00 3.79 -2.70
CA THR A 181 -30.32 4.16 -2.21
C THR A 181 -30.69 5.43 -2.95
N VAL A 182 -31.12 5.25 -4.19
CA VAL A 182 -32.07 6.16 -4.80
C VAL A 182 -33.38 5.83 -4.10
N VAL A 183 -33.80 6.65 -3.18
CA VAL A 183 -35.20 6.87 -2.79
C VAL A 183 -35.40 8.37 -2.80
#